data_66f5dab6ed8f00fced3ed01d742b29b0
#
_entry.id   66f5dab6ed8f00fced3ed01d742b29b0
#
_cell.length_a   1.000
_cell.length_b   1.000
_cell.length_c   1.000
_cell.angle_alpha   90.00
_cell.angle_beta   90.00
_cell.angle_gamma   90.00
#
_symmetry.space_group_name_H-M   'P 1'
#
loop_
_entity.id
_entity.type
_entity.pdbx_description
1 polymer ?
#
loop_
_entity_poly.entity_id
_entity_poly.type
_entity_poly.pdbx_seq_one_letter_code
_entity_poly.pdbx_strand_id
1 'polypeptide(L)'
;MADNKIISIPDGKICDYVDGKFRNDTPEEYVRQTIEKRLINEHKYDASQIKIEYTLQLGSRKPRADIVIFKKDCTEQKQENVYIVIECK
;
A
#
# COMPACT_ATOMS: atom_id res chain seq x y z
N MET A 1 18.99 -22.65 2.49
CA MET A 1 19.45 -21.89 3.65
C MET A 1 18.74 -20.54 3.68
N ALA A 2 18.16 -20.22 4.77
CA ALA A 2 17.50 -18.94 4.89
C ALA A 2 18.52 -17.84 5.16
N ASP A 3 18.51 -16.80 4.35
CA ASP A 3 19.28 -15.60 4.65
C ASP A 3 18.52 -14.85 5.73
N ASN A 4 18.97 -14.98 6.95
CA ASN A 4 18.38 -14.26 8.06
C ASN A 4 18.81 -12.80 7.98
N LYS A 5 17.95 -11.98 7.39
CA LYS A 5 18.17 -10.55 7.42
C LYS A 5 17.55 -9.98 8.69
N ILE A 6 18.36 -9.33 9.47
CA ILE A 6 17.87 -8.59 10.62
C ILE A 6 17.59 -7.17 10.12
N ILE A 7 16.32 -6.81 10.12
CA ILE A 7 15.92 -5.46 9.75
C ILE A 7 15.68 -4.70 11.04
N SER A 8 16.51 -3.69 11.30
CA SER A 8 16.31 -2.79 12.42
C SER A 8 15.30 -1.73 12.03
N ILE A 9 14.18 -1.70 12.73
CA ILE A 9 13.17 -0.67 12.54
C ILE A 9 13.44 0.44 13.56
N PRO A 10 13.69 1.68 13.10
CA PRO A 10 13.93 2.79 14.04
C PRO A 10 12.75 2.99 14.98
N ASP A 11 13.03 3.51 16.18
CA ASP A 11 12.00 3.83 17.17
C ASP A 11 10.98 4.80 16.58
N GLY A 12 9.71 4.55 16.85
CA GLY A 12 8.61 5.38 16.35
C GLY A 12 8.29 5.18 14.88
N LYS A 13 8.87 4.16 14.26
CA LYS A 13 8.61 3.83 12.85
C LYS A 13 8.01 2.46 12.71
N ILE A 14 7.34 2.26 11.59
CA ILE A 14 6.79 0.97 11.18
C ILE A 14 7.24 0.72 9.75
N CYS A 15 7.55 -0.53 9.43
CA CYS A 15 7.95 -0.91 8.08
C CYS A 15 6.69 -1.22 7.26
N ASP A 16 6.52 -0.53 6.13
CA ASP A 16 5.36 -0.75 5.27
C ASP A 16 5.40 -2.16 4.68
N TYR A 17 4.28 -2.85 4.75
CA TYR A 17 4.18 -4.25 4.32
C TYR A 17 4.30 -4.40 2.80
N VAL A 18 3.89 -3.39 2.04
CA VAL A 18 3.90 -3.44 0.57
C VAL A 18 5.23 -2.96 0.00
N ASP A 19 5.68 -1.76 0.37
CA ASP A 19 6.86 -1.15 -0.24
C ASP A 19 8.13 -1.20 0.61
N GLY A 20 8.02 -1.64 1.87
CA GLY A 20 9.17 -1.77 2.76
C GLY A 20 9.72 -0.45 3.29
N LYS A 21 9.08 0.67 3.00
CA LYS A 21 9.53 1.96 3.50
C LYS A 21 9.16 2.14 4.95
N PHE A 22 9.96 2.90 5.68
CA PHE A 22 9.65 3.25 7.06
C PHE A 22 8.68 4.43 7.09
N ARG A 23 7.64 4.28 7.91
CA ARG A 23 6.63 5.32 8.11
C ARG A 23 6.46 5.54 9.61
N ASN A 24 5.86 6.67 9.99
CA ASN A 24 5.59 6.93 11.39
C ASN A 24 4.60 5.92 11.95
N ASP A 25 4.90 5.40 13.13
CA ASP A 25 4.03 4.43 13.81
C ASP A 25 2.87 5.17 14.47
N THR A 26 1.78 5.33 13.74
CA THR A 26 0.55 5.99 14.18
C THR A 26 -0.61 5.02 14.12
N PRO A 27 -1.72 5.29 14.84
CA PRO A 27 -2.91 4.44 14.74
C PRO A 27 -3.42 4.28 13.31
N GLU A 28 -3.39 5.34 12.51
CA GLU A 28 -3.81 5.30 11.11
C GLU A 28 -2.90 4.39 10.29
N GLU A 29 -1.60 4.44 10.54
CA GLU A 29 -0.64 3.60 9.85
C GLU A 29 -0.82 2.14 10.22
N TYR A 30 -1.13 1.86 11.48
CA TYR A 30 -1.41 0.50 11.92
C TYR A 30 -2.61 -0.08 11.17
N VAL A 31 -3.68 0.70 11.03
CA VAL A 31 -4.87 0.28 10.29
C VAL A 31 -4.51 -0.02 8.83
N ARG A 32 -3.75 0.88 8.21
CA ARG A 32 -3.35 0.70 6.82
C ARG A 32 -2.52 -0.57 6.63
N GLN A 33 -1.54 -0.83 7.52
CA GLN A 33 -0.71 -2.03 7.44
C GLN A 33 -1.54 -3.29 7.61
N THR A 34 -2.51 -3.27 8.51
CA THR A 34 -3.41 -4.40 8.70
C THR A 34 -4.19 -4.71 7.44
N ILE A 35 -4.71 -3.68 6.76
CA ILE A 35 -5.44 -3.85 5.50
C ILE A 35 -4.52 -4.38 4.41
N GLU A 36 -3.31 -3.84 4.29
CA GLU A 36 -2.33 -4.31 3.29
C GLU A 36 -2.04 -5.79 3.45
N LYS A 37 -1.81 -6.25 4.69
CA LYS A 37 -1.56 -7.66 4.96
C LYS A 37 -2.73 -8.54 4.55
N ARG A 38 -3.95 -8.09 4.82
CA ARG A 38 -5.15 -8.84 4.42
C ARG A 38 -5.32 -8.90 2.92
N LEU A 39 -5.03 -7.81 2.22
CA LEU A 39 -5.12 -7.79 0.76
C LEU A 39 -4.19 -8.81 0.12
N ILE A 40 -2.98 -8.93 0.63
CA ILE A 40 -2.00 -9.87 0.09
C ILE A 40 -2.29 -11.31 0.56
N ASN A 41 -2.52 -11.51 1.85
CA ASN A 41 -2.61 -12.85 2.43
C ASN A 41 -4.00 -13.49 2.28
N GLU A 42 -5.08 -12.72 2.42
CA GLU A 42 -6.44 -13.25 2.33
C GLU A 42 -7.03 -13.12 0.93
N HIS A 43 -6.84 -11.96 0.30
CA HIS A 43 -7.43 -11.67 -1.01
C HIS A 43 -6.50 -11.99 -2.17
N LYS A 44 -5.26 -12.36 -1.89
CA LYS A 44 -4.28 -12.86 -2.87
C LYS A 44 -3.88 -11.85 -3.96
N TYR A 45 -3.95 -10.57 -3.67
CA TYR A 45 -3.39 -9.58 -4.58
C TYR A 45 -1.87 -9.58 -4.49
N ASP A 46 -1.20 -9.38 -5.63
CA ASP A 46 0.24 -9.20 -5.63
C ASP A 46 0.61 -7.82 -5.11
N ALA A 47 1.70 -7.73 -4.36
CA ALA A 47 2.19 -6.44 -3.88
C ALA A 47 2.44 -5.46 -5.03
N SER A 48 2.80 -5.96 -6.21
CA SER A 48 3.00 -5.13 -7.40
C SER A 48 1.74 -4.44 -7.88
N GLN A 49 0.55 -4.95 -7.52
CA GLN A 49 -0.73 -4.34 -7.88
C GLN A 49 -1.14 -3.23 -6.92
N ILE A 50 -0.45 -3.08 -5.80
CA ILE A 50 -0.87 -2.22 -4.70
C ILE A 50 0.02 -0.99 -4.64
N LYS A 51 -0.58 0.20 -4.61
CA LYS A 51 0.12 1.46 -4.38
C LYS A 51 -0.44 2.15 -3.16
N ILE A 52 0.45 2.76 -2.41
CA ILE A 52 0.13 3.49 -1.19
C ILE A 52 0.18 4.99 -1.49
N GLU A 53 -0.75 5.73 -0.91
CA GLU A 53 -0.78 7.19 -1.05
C GLU A 53 -0.78 7.65 -2.51
N TYR A 54 -1.69 7.08 -3.27
CA TYR A 54 -1.80 7.36 -4.70
C TYR A 54 -2.68 8.59 -4.94
N THR A 55 -2.18 9.55 -5.72
CA THR A 55 -2.94 10.74 -6.07
C THR A 55 -3.83 10.48 -7.27
N LEU A 56 -5.12 10.71 -7.10
CA LEU A 56 -6.11 10.61 -8.18
C LEU A 56 -6.31 11.97 -8.83
N GLN A 57 -6.73 11.98 -10.07
CA GLN A 57 -7.08 13.21 -10.78
C GLN A 57 -8.58 13.19 -11.07
N LEU A 58 -9.34 14.01 -10.38
CA LEU A 58 -10.80 14.12 -10.53
C LEU A 58 -11.16 15.55 -10.92
N GLY A 59 -11.13 15.84 -12.22
CA GLY A 59 -11.32 17.20 -12.71
C GLY A 59 -10.20 18.11 -12.22
N SER A 60 -10.55 19.19 -11.53
CA SER A 60 -9.56 20.11 -10.96
C SER A 60 -9.07 19.66 -9.59
N ARG A 61 -9.64 18.58 -9.02
CA ARG A 61 -9.28 18.08 -7.71
C ARG A 61 -8.28 16.95 -7.83
N LYS A 62 -7.40 16.86 -6.82
CA LYS A 62 -6.36 15.82 -6.76
C LYS A 62 -6.37 15.14 -5.40
N PRO A 63 -7.45 14.40 -5.07
CA PRO A 63 -7.48 13.69 -3.80
C PRO A 63 -6.45 12.56 -3.77
N ARG A 64 -5.95 12.25 -2.57
CA ARG A 64 -4.99 11.17 -2.38
C ARG A 64 -5.71 10.00 -1.72
N ALA A 65 -5.64 8.84 -2.36
CA ALA A 65 -6.16 7.61 -1.81
C ALA A 65 -5.11 6.95 -0.94
N ASP A 66 -5.52 6.35 0.18
CA ASP A 66 -4.59 5.66 1.07
C ASP A 66 -4.00 4.43 0.41
N ILE A 67 -4.83 3.63 -0.24
CA ILE A 67 -4.41 2.43 -0.96
C ILE A 67 -5.20 2.34 -2.25
N VAL A 68 -4.54 2.02 -3.35
CA VAL A 68 -5.21 1.64 -4.60
C VAL A 68 -4.71 0.29 -5.05
N ILE A 69 -5.59 -0.46 -5.71
CA ILE A 69 -5.25 -1.75 -6.32
C ILE A 69 -5.49 -1.63 -7.81
N PHE A 70 -4.45 -1.91 -8.59
CA PHE A 70 -4.53 -1.89 -10.04
C PHE A 70 -5.06 -3.21 -10.57
N LYS A 71 -5.63 -3.18 -11.77
CA LYS A 71 -6.07 -4.39 -12.45
C LYS A 71 -4.91 -5.34 -12.64
N LYS A 72 -5.18 -6.63 -12.52
CA LYS A 72 -4.19 -7.66 -12.79
C LYS A 72 -3.78 -7.59 -14.26
N ASP A 73 -2.49 -7.83 -14.49
CA ASP A 73 -1.90 -7.87 -15.84
C ASP A 73 -1.91 -6.53 -16.59
N CYS A 74 -2.14 -5.42 -15.90
CA CYS A 74 -1.96 -4.12 -16.54
C CYS A 74 -0.48 -3.80 -16.64
N THR A 75 -0.06 -3.29 -17.81
CA THR A 75 1.33 -2.94 -18.06
C THR A 75 1.69 -1.57 -17.49
N GLU A 76 0.69 -0.72 -17.25
CA GLU A 76 0.88 0.63 -16.76
C GLU A 76 0.02 0.87 -15.53
N GLN A 77 0.64 1.44 -14.49
CA GLN A 77 -0.07 1.77 -13.25
C GLN A 77 -0.59 3.21 -13.35
N LYS A 78 -1.60 3.38 -14.18
CA LYS A 78 -2.28 4.65 -14.37
C LYS A 78 -3.64 4.62 -13.71
N GLN A 79 -4.19 5.80 -13.41
CA GLN A 79 -5.50 5.91 -12.77
C GLN A 79 -6.59 5.11 -13.50
N GLU A 80 -6.57 5.08 -14.81
CA GLU A 80 -7.56 4.33 -15.60
C GLU A 80 -7.51 2.82 -15.33
N ASN A 81 -6.40 2.31 -14.81
CA ASN A 81 -6.22 0.91 -14.48
C ASN A 81 -6.44 0.62 -13.00
N VAL A 82 -6.87 1.61 -12.22
CA VAL A 82 -7.22 1.40 -10.82
C VAL A 82 -8.52 0.61 -10.75
N TYR A 83 -8.45 -0.49 -10.00
CA TYR A 83 -9.59 -1.39 -9.82
C TYR A 83 -10.34 -1.12 -8.53
N ILE A 84 -9.60 -0.87 -7.45
CA ILE A 84 -10.17 -0.64 -6.12
C ILE A 84 -9.45 0.55 -5.47
N VAL A 85 -10.22 1.42 -4.82
CA VAL A 85 -9.69 2.52 -4.02
C VAL A 85 -10.11 2.26 -2.57
N ILE A 86 -9.16 2.31 -1.65
CA ILE A 86 -9.41 2.08 -0.23
C ILE A 86 -8.97 3.31 0.55
N GLU A 87 -9.86 3.82 1.38
CA GLU A 87 -9.54 4.86 2.35
C GLU A 87 -9.57 4.26 3.75
N CYS A 88 -8.49 4.46 4.49
CA CYS A 88 -8.35 3.97 5.86
C CYS A 88 -8.79 5.08 6.81
N LYS A 89 -9.89 4.85 7.52
CA LYS A 89 -10.43 5.83 8.47
C LYS A 89 -10.53 5.24 9.85
#